data_57b7d34b9727996f80f4238cbb0b0d5f
#
_entry.id   57b7d34b9727996f80f4238cbb0b0d5f
#
_cell.length_a   1.000
_cell.length_b   1.000
_cell.length_c   1.000
_cell.angle_alpha   90.00
_cell.angle_beta   90.00
_cell.angle_gamma   90.00
#
_symmetry.space_group_name_H-M   'P 1'
#
loop_
_entity.id
_entity.type
_entity.pdbx_description
1 polymer ?
#
loop_
_entity_poly.entity_id
_entity_poly.type
_entity_poly.pdbx_seq_one_letter_code
_entity_poly.pdbx_strand_id
1 'polypeptide(L)'
;MNVEDINEFKKVLSEKQIPDGFIKVTDNPVSNLTSEQKVILNRRANEMFNNGNIEDARRIYITTGYSDGLTRVGDYYVNKNESLKALKSYYLAHNKRDAEPIYELIAKVISQILK
;
A
#
# COMPACT_ATOMS: atom_id res chain seq x y z
N MET A 1 -12.05 6.39 13.37
CA MET A 1 -11.66 7.38 12.33
C MET A 1 -12.21 8.73 12.74
N ASN A 2 -11.39 9.74 12.80
CA ASN A 2 -11.84 11.09 13.18
C ASN A 2 -12.30 11.90 11.95
N VAL A 3 -12.80 13.13 12.20
CA VAL A 3 -13.36 13.97 11.12
C VAL A 3 -12.30 14.37 10.10
N GLU A 4 -11.08 14.62 10.53
CA GLU A 4 -9.98 14.98 9.63
C GLU A 4 -9.62 13.85 8.69
N ASP A 5 -9.55 12.61 9.20
CA ASP A 5 -9.28 11.43 8.40
C ASP A 5 -10.37 11.22 7.35
N ILE A 6 -11.63 11.44 7.73
CA ILE A 6 -12.77 11.30 6.84
C ILE A 6 -12.69 12.34 5.71
N ASN A 7 -12.37 13.58 6.04
CA ASN A 7 -12.26 14.65 5.05
C ASN A 7 -11.11 14.36 4.07
N GLU A 8 -10.01 13.84 4.57
CA GLU A 8 -8.88 13.45 3.74
C GLU A 8 -9.25 12.33 2.77
N PHE A 9 -9.94 11.29 3.26
CA PHE A 9 -10.45 10.23 2.40
C PHE A 9 -11.41 10.73 1.35
N LYS A 10 -12.34 11.58 1.75
CA LYS A 10 -13.32 12.17 0.84
C LYS A 10 -12.62 12.94 -0.28
N LYS A 11 -11.61 13.70 0.06
CA LYS A 11 -10.81 14.45 -0.91
C LYS A 11 -10.12 13.51 -1.90
N VAL A 12 -9.46 12.47 -1.40
CA VAL A 12 -8.76 11.47 -2.24
C VAL A 12 -9.76 10.78 -3.17
N LEU A 13 -10.90 10.35 -2.65
CA LEU A 13 -11.91 9.66 -3.45
C LEU A 13 -12.52 10.56 -4.52
N SER A 14 -12.79 11.84 -4.19
CA SER A 14 -13.40 12.77 -5.14
C SER A 14 -12.45 13.19 -6.25
N GLU A 15 -11.18 13.34 -5.95
CA GLU A 15 -10.16 13.72 -6.92
C GLU A 15 -9.63 12.52 -7.72
N LYS A 16 -9.93 11.30 -7.27
CA LYS A 16 -9.38 10.05 -7.81
C LYS A 16 -7.85 10.09 -7.90
N GLN A 17 -7.23 10.86 -6.99
CA GLN A 17 -5.79 11.01 -6.90
C GLN A 17 -5.35 10.73 -5.48
N ILE A 18 -4.16 10.16 -5.36
CA ILE A 18 -3.54 9.99 -4.06
C ILE A 18 -2.69 11.25 -3.80
N PRO A 19 -2.87 11.93 -2.67
CA PRO A 19 -2.06 13.12 -2.36
C PRO A 19 -0.56 12.83 -2.40
N ASP A 20 0.23 13.78 -2.84
CA ASP A 20 1.68 13.64 -2.93
C ASP A 20 2.32 13.19 -1.61
N GLY A 21 1.78 13.64 -0.47
CA GLY A 21 2.26 13.22 0.85
C GLY A 21 1.92 11.78 1.20
N PHE A 22 1.02 11.12 0.46
CA PHE A 22 0.64 9.74 0.70
C PHE A 22 1.64 8.76 0.10
N ILE A 23 2.16 9.06 -1.09
CA ILE A 23 3.22 8.28 -1.73
C ILE A 23 4.41 9.21 -1.97
N LYS A 24 5.52 8.90 -1.31
CA LYS A 24 6.74 9.70 -1.43
C LYS A 24 7.45 9.41 -2.75
N VAL A 25 8.23 10.36 -3.24
CA VAL A 25 9.05 10.17 -4.43
C VAL A 25 10.00 8.98 -4.27
N THR A 26 10.47 8.73 -3.05
CA THR A 26 11.33 7.58 -2.72
C THR A 26 10.62 6.23 -2.80
N ASP A 27 9.28 6.22 -2.94
CA ASP A 27 8.49 5.00 -3.09
C ASP A 27 8.50 4.44 -4.53
N ASN A 28 9.32 4.98 -5.40
CA ASN A 28 9.47 4.49 -6.76
C ASN A 28 10.54 3.41 -6.86
N PRO A 29 10.35 2.41 -7.74
CA PRO A 29 11.39 1.40 -7.95
C PRO A 29 12.68 2.02 -8.46
N VAL A 30 13.80 1.42 -8.09
CA VAL A 30 15.12 1.81 -8.59
C VAL A 30 15.31 1.20 -9.97
N SER A 31 15.51 2.06 -10.99
CA SER A 31 15.52 1.63 -12.38
C SER A 31 16.82 0.94 -12.82
N ASN A 32 17.91 1.11 -12.08
CA ASN A 32 19.23 0.58 -12.46
C ASN A 32 19.58 -0.77 -11.81
N LEU A 33 18.59 -1.43 -11.17
CA LEU A 33 18.79 -2.76 -10.62
C LEU A 33 18.68 -3.82 -11.73
N THR A 34 19.61 -4.77 -11.74
CA THR A 34 19.52 -5.93 -12.63
C THR A 34 18.46 -6.90 -12.15
N SER A 35 18.00 -7.80 -13.04
CA SER A 35 17.06 -8.85 -12.66
C SER A 35 17.61 -9.75 -11.56
N GLU A 36 18.89 -10.07 -11.62
CA GLU A 36 19.55 -10.90 -10.61
C GLU A 36 19.57 -10.20 -9.25
N GLN A 37 19.89 -8.90 -9.23
CA GLN A 37 19.87 -8.12 -8.00
C GLN A 37 18.47 -8.05 -7.40
N LYS A 38 17.44 -7.87 -8.23
CA LYS A 38 16.05 -7.87 -7.76
C LYS A 38 15.66 -9.20 -7.12
N VAL A 39 16.05 -10.31 -7.74
CA VAL A 39 15.76 -11.64 -7.20
C VAL A 39 16.37 -11.83 -5.82
N ILE A 40 17.64 -11.45 -5.65
CA ILE A 40 18.35 -11.56 -4.37
C ILE A 40 17.67 -10.70 -3.31
N LEU A 41 17.35 -9.44 -3.64
CA LEU A 41 16.70 -8.52 -2.72
C LEU A 41 15.31 -9.02 -2.33
N ASN A 42 14.53 -9.50 -3.28
CA ASN A 42 13.18 -10.00 -2.99
C ASN A 42 13.20 -11.26 -2.14
N ARG A 43 14.18 -12.13 -2.32
CA ARG A 43 14.37 -13.29 -1.47
C ARG A 43 14.63 -12.87 -0.03
N ARG A 44 15.50 -11.89 0.16
CA ARG A 44 15.78 -11.34 1.48
C ARG A 44 14.54 -10.68 2.09
N ALA A 45 13.79 -9.94 1.29
CA ALA A 45 12.54 -9.33 1.74
C ALA A 45 11.52 -10.38 2.18
N ASN A 46 11.43 -11.50 1.46
CA ASN A 46 10.55 -12.60 1.85
C ASN A 46 10.94 -13.18 3.21
N GLU A 47 12.22 -13.31 3.48
CA GLU A 47 12.71 -13.76 4.79
C GLU A 47 12.33 -12.77 5.89
N MET A 48 12.53 -11.47 5.64
CA MET A 48 12.15 -10.42 6.57
C MET A 48 10.66 -10.43 6.85
N PHE A 49 9.84 -10.57 5.82
CA PHE A 49 8.39 -10.65 5.95
C PHE A 49 7.99 -11.83 6.84
N ASN A 50 8.56 -12.99 6.59
CA ASN A 50 8.26 -14.20 7.37
C ASN A 50 8.70 -14.08 8.83
N ASN A 51 9.72 -13.26 9.10
CA ASN A 51 10.21 -12.99 10.45
C ASN A 51 9.46 -11.85 11.15
N GLY A 52 8.44 -11.27 10.50
CA GLY A 52 7.66 -10.19 11.06
C GLY A 52 8.19 -8.79 10.80
N ASN A 53 9.30 -8.65 10.08
CA ASN A 53 9.87 -7.35 9.71
C ASN A 53 9.19 -6.79 8.46
N ILE A 54 7.92 -6.46 8.60
CA ILE A 54 7.05 -6.09 7.47
C ILE A 54 7.50 -4.79 6.80
N GLU A 55 7.86 -3.78 7.60
CA GLU A 55 8.28 -2.49 7.04
C GLU A 55 9.58 -2.58 6.23
N ASP A 56 10.55 -3.36 6.71
CA ASP A 56 11.80 -3.57 5.98
C ASP A 56 11.55 -4.34 4.68
N ALA A 57 10.71 -5.37 4.75
CA ALA A 57 10.31 -6.12 3.56
C ALA A 57 9.61 -5.20 2.55
N ARG A 58 8.69 -4.36 3.02
CA ARG A 58 7.96 -3.41 2.18
C ARG A 58 8.92 -2.48 1.44
N ARG A 59 9.89 -1.94 2.13
CA ARG A 59 10.89 -1.04 1.52
C ARG A 59 11.65 -1.72 0.39
N ILE A 60 12.04 -2.97 0.57
CA ILE A 60 12.73 -3.73 -0.47
C ILE A 60 11.79 -3.99 -1.65
N TYR A 61 10.56 -4.40 -1.40
CA TYR A 61 9.58 -4.65 -2.46
C TYR A 61 9.29 -3.39 -3.29
N ILE A 62 9.25 -2.22 -2.65
CA ILE A 62 9.10 -0.95 -3.35
C ILE A 62 10.34 -0.68 -4.23
N THR A 63 11.52 -0.87 -3.67
CA THR A 63 12.78 -0.63 -4.38
C THR A 63 12.91 -1.51 -5.62
N THR A 64 12.48 -2.76 -5.53
CA THR A 64 12.55 -3.71 -6.65
C THR A 64 11.33 -3.64 -7.57
N GLY A 65 10.24 -3.02 -7.13
CA GLY A 65 8.97 -3.01 -7.87
C GLY A 65 8.26 -4.36 -7.87
N TYR A 66 8.41 -5.17 -6.81
CA TYR A 66 7.84 -6.51 -6.74
C TYR A 66 6.39 -6.48 -6.27
N SER A 67 5.48 -6.57 -7.24
CA SER A 67 4.03 -6.42 -6.97
C SER A 67 3.46 -7.49 -6.05
N ASP A 68 3.88 -8.74 -6.21
CA ASP A 68 3.37 -9.83 -5.37
C ASP A 68 3.75 -9.65 -3.91
N GLY A 69 4.96 -9.16 -3.65
CA GLY A 69 5.40 -8.83 -2.30
C GLY A 69 4.59 -7.71 -1.68
N LEU A 70 4.36 -6.64 -2.46
CA LEU A 70 3.56 -5.51 -2.00
C LEU A 70 2.11 -5.89 -1.76
N THR A 71 1.55 -6.80 -2.55
CA THR A 71 0.20 -7.33 -2.33
C THR A 71 0.13 -8.08 -0.99
N ARG A 72 1.13 -8.89 -0.67
CA ARG A 72 1.19 -9.59 0.62
C ARG A 72 1.30 -8.63 1.80
N VAL A 73 2.07 -7.55 1.63
CA VAL A 73 2.15 -6.49 2.65
C VAL A 73 0.77 -5.86 2.84
N GLY A 74 0.06 -5.58 1.76
CA GLY A 74 -1.31 -5.07 1.83
C GLY A 74 -2.24 -6.01 2.58
N ASP A 75 -2.19 -7.29 2.28
CA ASP A 75 -3.00 -8.31 2.97
C ASP A 75 -2.69 -8.36 4.47
N TYR A 76 -1.42 -8.24 4.83
CA TYR A 76 -1.00 -8.15 6.23
C TYR A 76 -1.66 -6.97 6.95
N TYR A 77 -1.65 -5.80 6.32
CA TYR A 77 -2.25 -4.61 6.91
C TYR A 77 -3.78 -4.68 6.99
N VAL A 78 -4.43 -5.34 6.02
CA VAL A 78 -5.88 -5.59 6.10
C VAL A 78 -6.19 -6.42 7.35
N ASN A 79 -5.40 -7.46 7.60
CA ASN A 79 -5.59 -8.32 8.77
C ASN A 79 -5.31 -7.60 10.09
N LYS A 80 -4.54 -6.51 10.05
CA LYS A 80 -4.27 -5.66 11.22
C LYS A 80 -5.24 -4.49 11.34
N ASN A 81 -6.26 -4.42 10.51
CA ASN A 81 -7.22 -3.31 10.45
C ASN A 81 -6.56 -1.96 10.16
N GLU A 82 -5.46 -1.97 9.42
CA GLU A 82 -4.75 -0.77 8.99
C GLU A 82 -5.03 -0.51 7.50
N SER A 83 -6.25 -0.09 7.21
CA SER A 83 -6.75 0.02 5.84
C SER A 83 -5.99 1.01 4.98
N LEU A 84 -5.50 2.11 5.55
CA LEU A 84 -4.71 3.10 4.81
C LEU A 84 -3.38 2.54 4.32
N LYS A 85 -2.70 1.83 5.20
CA LYS A 85 -1.43 1.20 4.84
C LYS A 85 -1.63 0.10 3.80
N ALA A 86 -2.71 -0.67 3.94
CA ALA A 86 -3.08 -1.67 2.97
C ALA A 86 -3.34 -1.06 1.60
N LEU A 87 -4.12 0.02 1.57
CA LEU A 87 -4.45 0.73 0.34
C LEU A 87 -3.20 1.23 -0.38
N LYS A 88 -2.28 1.83 0.36
CA LYS A 88 -1.01 2.31 -0.19
C LYS A 88 -0.20 1.15 -0.80
N SER A 89 -0.12 0.02 -0.11
CA SER A 89 0.61 -1.14 -0.60
C SER A 89 -0.01 -1.71 -1.87
N TYR A 90 -1.33 -1.82 -1.93
CA TYR A 90 -2.04 -2.28 -3.13
C TYR A 90 -1.87 -1.31 -4.30
N TYR A 91 -1.89 -0.01 -4.03
CA TYR A 91 -1.65 1.00 -5.05
C TYR A 91 -0.26 0.84 -5.65
N LEU A 92 0.76 0.70 -4.81
CA LEU A 92 2.15 0.53 -5.25
C LEU A 92 2.34 -0.80 -6.01
N ALA A 93 1.55 -1.81 -5.68
CA ALA A 93 1.53 -3.09 -6.38
C ALA A 93 0.74 -3.04 -7.70
N HIS A 94 0.04 -1.95 -7.98
CA HIS A 94 -0.91 -1.82 -9.07
C HIS A 94 -2.05 -2.86 -8.99
N ASN A 95 -2.43 -3.24 -7.77
CA ASN A 95 -3.45 -4.26 -7.52
C ASN A 95 -4.80 -3.59 -7.25
N LYS A 96 -5.51 -3.26 -8.32
CA LYS A 96 -6.84 -2.62 -8.21
C LYS A 96 -7.89 -3.55 -7.61
N ARG A 97 -7.80 -4.83 -7.92
CA ARG A 97 -8.78 -5.79 -7.44
C ARG A 97 -8.85 -5.84 -5.92
N ASP A 98 -7.70 -5.89 -5.24
CA ASP A 98 -7.64 -5.97 -3.79
C ASP A 98 -7.83 -4.60 -3.13
N ALA A 99 -7.56 -3.52 -3.85
CA ALA A 99 -7.77 -2.17 -3.37
C ALA A 99 -9.25 -1.75 -3.38
N GLU A 100 -10.03 -2.20 -4.36
CA GLU A 100 -11.44 -1.79 -4.52
C GLU A 100 -12.32 -2.08 -3.31
N PRO A 101 -12.27 -3.27 -2.67
CA PRO A 101 -13.07 -3.51 -1.46
C PRO A 101 -12.76 -2.53 -0.34
N ILE A 102 -11.52 -2.07 -0.24
CA ILE A 102 -11.12 -1.09 0.76
C ILE A 102 -11.70 0.28 0.44
N TYR A 103 -11.64 0.69 -0.83
CA TYR A 103 -12.28 1.92 -1.28
C TYR A 103 -13.78 1.91 -0.97
N GLU A 104 -14.47 0.81 -1.25
CA GLU A 104 -15.90 0.67 -1.00
C GLU A 104 -16.22 0.76 0.49
N LEU A 105 -15.42 0.09 1.33
CA LEU A 105 -15.60 0.15 2.78
C LEU A 105 -15.43 1.57 3.30
N ILE A 106 -14.40 2.27 2.85
CA ILE A 106 -14.14 3.66 3.25
C ILE A 106 -15.29 4.56 2.80
N ALA A 107 -15.73 4.42 1.56
CA ALA A 107 -16.83 5.20 1.01
C ALA A 107 -18.12 4.97 1.80
N LYS A 108 -18.40 3.73 2.19
CA LYS A 108 -19.57 3.38 3.00
C LYS A 108 -19.53 4.03 4.38
N VAL A 109 -18.38 3.98 5.04
CA VAL A 109 -18.19 4.61 6.37
C VAL A 109 -18.42 6.12 6.25
N ILE A 110 -17.82 6.77 5.26
CA ILE A 110 -18.00 8.20 5.03
C ILE A 110 -19.46 8.54 4.79
N SER A 111 -20.14 7.76 3.95
CA SER A 111 -21.56 7.95 3.64
C SER A 111 -22.44 7.90 4.89
N GLN A 112 -22.16 6.97 5.81
CA GLN A 112 -22.90 6.86 7.07
C GLN A 112 -22.67 8.04 8.00
N ILE A 113 -21.46 8.58 8.02
CA ILE A 113 -21.11 9.70 8.89
C ILE A 113 -21.71 11.02 8.38
N LEU A 114 -21.83 11.16 7.06
CA LEU A 114 -22.34 12.39 6.43
C LEU A 114 -23.86 12.46 6.34
N LYS A 115 -24.55 11.44 6.82
CA LYS A 115 -26.02 11.46 6.87
C LYS A 115 -26.55 12.42 7.92
#